data_e9e0bd991e7a0186a5fef10206752519
#
_entry.id   e9e0bd991e7a0186a5fef10206752519
#
_cell.length_a   1.000
_cell.length_b   1.000
_cell.length_c   1.000
_cell.angle_alpha   90.00
_cell.angle_beta   90.00
_cell.angle_gamma   90.00
#
_symmetry.space_group_name_H-M   'P 1'
#
loop_
_entity.id
_entity.type
_entity.pdbx_description
1 polymer ?
#
loop_
_entity_poly.entity_id
_entity_poly.type
_entity_poly.pdbx_seq_one_letter_code
_entity_poly.pdbx_strand_id
1 'polypeptide(L)'
;MNPTFEFCDFENPEHLAALADLTNEYMTDPMGDTAPLTKLQQLRLVDGLASHPNSLVLFVLADGEIVGLSTCFINFSTFNVKSYLYIHDFFVKPDFRGKGLANSMMQELISISQSRGYCKLTLEVREDNHIAQGLYRSLDFEECTPNMLFWTKKL
;
A
#
# COMPACT_ATOMS: atom_id res chain seq x y z
N MET A 1 13.58 1.35 17.27
CA MET A 1 12.39 0.53 16.95
C MET A 1 12.75 -0.32 15.73
N ASN A 2 12.71 -1.63 15.87
CA ASN A 2 12.95 -2.54 14.73
C ASN A 2 11.58 -2.98 14.20
N PRO A 3 11.15 -2.52 13.04
CA PRO A 3 9.89 -2.97 12.47
C PRO A 3 9.97 -4.45 12.04
N THR A 4 8.85 -5.14 12.14
CA THR A 4 8.63 -6.44 11.52
C THR A 4 7.52 -6.33 10.48
N PHE A 5 7.45 -7.29 9.57
CA PHE A 5 6.50 -7.27 8.46
C PHE A 5 5.77 -8.59 8.38
N GLU A 6 4.49 -8.53 8.13
CA GLU A 6 3.64 -9.71 7.97
C GLU A 6 2.70 -9.53 6.79
N PHE A 7 2.53 -10.59 6.00
CA PHE A 7 1.45 -10.63 5.02
C PHE A 7 0.12 -10.80 5.72
N CYS A 8 -0.92 -10.16 5.19
CA CYS A 8 -2.27 -10.37 5.68
C CYS A 8 -2.67 -11.84 5.52
N ASP A 9 -2.94 -12.48 6.65
CA ASP A 9 -3.61 -13.78 6.68
C ASP A 9 -5.12 -13.54 6.73
N PHE A 10 -5.80 -13.86 5.64
CA PHE A 10 -7.26 -13.66 5.52
C PHE A 10 -8.10 -14.66 6.34
N GLU A 11 -7.46 -15.60 7.03
CA GLU A 11 -8.11 -16.47 8.02
C GLU A 11 -7.93 -15.95 9.46
N ASN A 12 -7.05 -14.97 9.66
CA ASN A 12 -6.78 -14.38 10.98
C ASN A 12 -7.70 -13.17 11.25
N PRO A 13 -8.65 -13.27 12.22
CA PRO A 13 -9.56 -12.18 12.54
C PRO A 13 -8.90 -10.86 12.94
N GLU A 14 -7.72 -10.92 13.57
CA GLU A 14 -6.96 -9.70 13.94
C GLU A 14 -6.42 -8.99 12.70
N HIS A 15 -5.93 -9.75 11.71
CA HIS A 15 -5.49 -9.18 10.43
C HIS A 15 -6.66 -8.57 9.64
N LEU A 16 -7.84 -9.21 9.65
CA LEU A 16 -9.03 -8.68 8.97
C LEU A 16 -9.50 -7.38 9.62
N ALA A 17 -9.50 -7.31 10.95
CA ALA A 17 -9.83 -6.09 11.68
C ALA A 17 -8.80 -4.98 11.37
N ALA A 18 -7.51 -5.27 11.45
CA ALA A 18 -6.44 -4.33 11.15
C ALA A 18 -6.51 -3.80 9.71
N LEU A 19 -6.79 -4.68 8.74
CA LEU A 19 -6.97 -4.30 7.33
C LEU A 19 -8.11 -3.30 7.16
N ALA A 20 -9.27 -3.60 7.75
CA ALA A 20 -10.44 -2.72 7.66
C ALA A 20 -10.21 -1.38 8.37
N ASP A 21 -9.66 -1.40 9.58
CA ASP A 21 -9.43 -0.22 10.39
C ASP A 21 -8.37 0.70 9.78
N LEU A 22 -7.21 0.18 9.38
CA LEU A 22 -6.14 0.97 8.77
C LEU A 22 -6.54 1.54 7.41
N THR A 23 -7.29 0.80 6.59
CA THR A 23 -7.83 1.33 5.34
C THR A 23 -8.78 2.49 5.60
N ASN A 24 -9.65 2.33 6.63
CA ASN A 24 -10.59 3.37 7.01
C ASN A 24 -9.90 4.60 7.59
N GLU A 25 -8.86 4.43 8.41
CA GLU A 25 -8.02 5.53 8.91
C GLU A 25 -7.33 6.26 7.75
N TYR A 26 -6.79 5.53 6.76
CA TYR A 26 -6.17 6.13 5.58
C TYR A 26 -7.18 6.94 4.76
N MET A 27 -8.39 6.42 4.53
CA MET A 27 -9.42 7.13 3.77
C MET A 27 -9.80 8.47 4.41
N THR A 28 -9.83 8.54 5.72
CA THR A 28 -10.16 9.76 6.50
C THR A 28 -8.96 10.64 6.82
N ASP A 29 -7.74 10.17 6.54
CA ASP A 29 -6.53 10.98 6.62
C ASP A 29 -6.57 12.14 5.61
N PRO A 30 -5.95 13.30 5.86
CA PRO A 30 -5.91 14.40 4.89
C PRO A 30 -5.45 14.00 3.48
N MET A 31 -4.59 13.01 3.36
CA MET A 31 -4.14 12.51 2.06
C MET A 31 -5.09 11.50 1.41
N GLY A 32 -5.96 10.85 2.18
CA GLY A 32 -7.06 10.03 1.67
C GLY A 32 -8.25 10.86 1.23
N ASP A 33 -8.62 11.83 2.06
CA ASP A 33 -9.64 12.85 1.79
C ASP A 33 -10.99 12.29 1.32
N THR A 34 -11.43 11.19 1.94
CA THR A 34 -12.69 10.52 1.62
C THR A 34 -13.52 10.23 2.87
N ALA A 35 -14.79 9.91 2.67
CA ALA A 35 -15.67 9.49 3.76
C ALA A 35 -15.27 8.09 4.28
N PRO A 36 -15.49 7.81 5.58
CA PRO A 36 -15.21 6.49 6.14
C PRO A 36 -16.11 5.41 5.52
N LEU A 37 -15.60 4.18 5.50
CA LEU A 37 -16.38 3.02 5.08
C LEU A 37 -17.45 2.67 6.10
N THR A 38 -18.63 2.35 5.62
CA THR A 38 -19.66 1.70 6.45
C THR A 38 -19.20 0.28 6.84
N LYS A 39 -19.83 -0.31 7.87
CA LYS A 39 -19.53 -1.70 8.27
C LYS A 39 -19.69 -2.70 7.13
N LEU A 40 -20.74 -2.54 6.31
CA LEU A 40 -20.92 -3.39 5.12
C LEU A 40 -19.80 -3.22 4.10
N GLN A 41 -19.35 -2.00 3.87
CA GLN A 41 -18.22 -1.74 2.96
C GLN A 41 -16.91 -2.32 3.50
N GLN A 42 -16.66 -2.26 4.82
CA GLN A 42 -15.51 -2.88 5.45
C GLN A 42 -15.50 -4.41 5.24
N LEU A 43 -16.63 -5.07 5.41
CA LEU A 43 -16.76 -6.51 5.12
C LEU A 43 -16.49 -6.81 3.64
N ARG A 44 -17.07 -6.03 2.73
CA ARG A 44 -16.85 -6.18 1.29
C ARG A 44 -15.40 -5.89 0.87
N LEU A 45 -14.71 -4.97 1.54
CA LEU A 45 -13.29 -4.72 1.32
C LEU A 45 -12.46 -5.98 1.63
N VAL A 46 -12.68 -6.57 2.81
CA VAL A 46 -11.98 -7.78 3.24
C VAL A 46 -12.26 -8.94 2.29
N ASP A 47 -13.54 -9.23 2.00
CA ASP A 47 -13.93 -10.30 1.08
C ASP A 47 -13.38 -10.07 -0.33
N GLY A 48 -13.41 -8.83 -0.81
CA GLY A 48 -12.89 -8.45 -2.12
C GLY A 48 -11.39 -8.69 -2.24
N LEU A 49 -10.61 -8.32 -1.24
CA LEU A 49 -9.18 -8.55 -1.23
C LEU A 49 -8.82 -10.02 -1.02
N ALA A 50 -9.55 -10.72 -0.13
CA ALA A 50 -9.33 -12.16 0.10
C ALA A 50 -9.59 -13.00 -1.14
N SER A 51 -10.59 -12.64 -1.95
CA SER A 51 -10.93 -13.35 -3.18
C SER A 51 -10.19 -12.84 -4.43
N HIS A 52 -9.48 -11.72 -4.34
CA HIS A 52 -8.74 -11.18 -5.47
C HIS A 52 -7.42 -11.93 -5.68
N PRO A 53 -7.23 -12.61 -6.82
CA PRO A 53 -6.10 -13.54 -7.00
C PRO A 53 -4.72 -12.90 -6.99
N ASN A 54 -4.66 -11.58 -7.27
CA ASN A 54 -3.41 -10.84 -7.37
C ASN A 54 -3.25 -9.77 -6.27
N SER A 55 -4.06 -9.82 -5.21
CA SER A 55 -3.88 -8.92 -4.07
C SER A 55 -2.69 -9.35 -3.21
N LEU A 56 -2.00 -8.38 -2.66
CA LEU A 56 -0.95 -8.54 -1.67
C LEU A 56 -1.11 -7.45 -0.63
N VAL A 57 -1.34 -7.80 0.62
CA VAL A 57 -1.42 -6.86 1.72
C VAL A 57 -0.27 -7.13 2.67
N LEU A 58 0.57 -6.14 2.89
CA LEU A 58 1.70 -6.18 3.81
C LEU A 58 1.43 -5.24 4.99
N PHE A 59 1.54 -5.76 6.21
CA PHE A 59 1.53 -4.98 7.43
C PHE A 59 2.94 -4.63 7.88
N VAL A 60 3.11 -3.45 8.46
CA VAL A 60 4.26 -3.09 9.28
C VAL A 60 3.86 -3.09 10.75
N LEU A 61 4.67 -3.77 11.57
CA LEU A 61 4.47 -3.84 13.00
C LEU A 61 5.58 -3.07 13.71
N ALA A 62 5.20 -2.41 14.80
CA ALA A 62 6.10 -1.75 15.74
C ALA A 62 5.86 -2.34 17.13
N ASP A 63 6.88 -2.95 17.73
CA ASP A 63 6.80 -3.61 19.05
C ASP A 63 5.62 -4.61 19.15
N GLY A 64 5.32 -5.30 18.03
CA GLY A 64 4.24 -6.31 17.95
C GLY A 64 2.86 -5.76 17.64
N GLU A 65 2.67 -4.46 17.53
CA GLU A 65 1.41 -3.83 17.11
C GLU A 65 1.42 -3.55 15.60
N ILE A 66 0.34 -3.88 14.90
CA ILE A 66 0.14 -3.50 13.49
C ILE A 66 -0.15 -2.00 13.42
N VAL A 67 0.77 -1.23 12.82
CA VAL A 67 0.73 0.22 12.81
C VAL A 67 0.68 0.83 11.41
N GLY A 68 0.70 0.01 10.38
CA GLY A 68 0.57 0.47 9.00
C GLY A 68 0.35 -0.69 8.04
N LEU A 69 -0.04 -0.35 6.82
CA LEU A 69 -0.27 -1.31 5.76
C LEU A 69 0.12 -0.78 4.39
N SER A 70 0.38 -1.71 3.50
CA SER A 70 0.36 -1.45 2.06
C SER A 70 -0.52 -2.49 1.37
N THR A 71 -1.52 -2.01 0.63
CA THR A 71 -2.35 -2.83 -0.26
C THR A 71 -1.80 -2.72 -1.67
N CYS A 72 -1.42 -3.85 -2.23
CA CYS A 72 -0.77 -3.93 -3.54
C CYS A 72 -1.51 -4.92 -4.45
N PHE A 73 -1.31 -4.75 -5.76
CA PHE A 73 -1.78 -5.69 -6.78
C PHE A 73 -0.64 -6.10 -7.69
N ILE A 74 -0.57 -7.40 -7.99
CA ILE A 74 0.42 -7.95 -8.91
C ILE A 74 -0.17 -7.86 -10.31
N ASN A 75 0.40 -6.96 -11.12
CA ASN A 75 0.00 -6.75 -12.51
C ASN A 75 1.04 -7.34 -13.47
N PHE A 76 0.71 -7.39 -14.75
CA PHE A 76 1.61 -7.86 -15.79
C PHE A 76 1.94 -6.74 -16.78
N SER A 77 3.23 -6.48 -16.97
CA SER A 77 3.72 -5.53 -17.96
C SER A 77 3.87 -6.25 -19.31
N THR A 78 3.05 -5.87 -20.28
CA THR A 78 3.15 -6.41 -21.65
C THR A 78 4.41 -5.96 -22.37
N PHE A 79 4.99 -4.81 -21.99
CA PHE A 79 6.20 -4.27 -22.60
C PHE A 79 7.47 -4.92 -22.02
N ASN A 80 7.49 -5.19 -20.71
CA ASN A 80 8.61 -5.87 -20.07
C ASN A 80 8.45 -7.41 -20.08
N VAL A 81 7.25 -7.90 -20.42
CA VAL A 81 6.87 -9.33 -20.39
C VAL A 81 7.16 -9.96 -19.02
N LYS A 82 6.85 -9.23 -17.96
CA LYS A 82 7.06 -9.61 -16.57
C LYS A 82 5.98 -9.04 -15.67
N SER A 83 5.74 -9.68 -14.54
CA SER A 83 4.91 -9.11 -13.47
C SER A 83 5.58 -7.88 -12.85
N TYR A 84 4.75 -7.01 -12.28
CA TYR A 84 5.18 -5.87 -11.49
C TYR A 84 4.23 -5.64 -10.31
N LEU A 85 4.69 -4.92 -9.31
CA LEU A 85 3.88 -4.60 -8.13
C LEU A 85 3.29 -3.18 -8.27
N TYR A 86 1.96 -3.08 -8.21
CA TYR A 86 1.25 -1.82 -8.12
C TYR A 86 0.87 -1.57 -6.66
N ILE A 87 1.40 -0.52 -6.05
CA ILE A 87 1.09 -0.09 -4.70
C ILE A 87 -0.14 0.81 -4.78
N HIS A 88 -1.28 0.31 -4.30
CA HIS A 88 -2.55 1.03 -4.32
C HIS A 88 -2.72 1.89 -3.07
N ASP A 89 -2.51 1.32 -1.88
CA ASP A 89 -2.57 2.02 -0.60
C ASP A 89 -1.23 1.89 0.12
N PHE A 90 -0.83 2.96 0.79
CA PHE A 90 0.39 3.00 1.58
C PHE A 90 0.20 3.94 2.76
N PHE A 91 0.07 3.38 3.96
CA PHE A 91 -0.33 4.13 5.15
C PHE A 91 0.41 3.68 6.40
N VAL A 92 0.80 4.65 7.23
CA VAL A 92 1.29 4.45 8.60
C VAL A 92 0.50 5.37 9.51
N LYS A 93 0.01 4.82 10.64
CA LYS A 93 -0.73 5.58 11.66
C LYS A 93 0.01 6.87 12.03
N PRO A 94 -0.68 8.01 12.23
CA PRO A 94 -0.06 9.30 12.52
C PRO A 94 0.94 9.26 13.69
N ASP A 95 0.62 8.60 14.78
CA ASP A 95 1.45 8.50 16.00
C ASP A 95 2.76 7.74 15.79
N PHE A 96 2.86 6.98 14.68
CA PHE A 96 4.01 6.19 14.31
C PHE A 96 4.82 6.78 13.16
N ARG A 97 4.42 7.93 12.62
CA ARG A 97 5.14 8.65 11.55
C ARG A 97 6.43 9.27 12.07
N GLY A 98 7.35 9.59 11.15
CA GLY A 98 8.65 10.21 11.49
C GLY A 98 9.67 9.25 12.13
N LYS A 99 9.33 7.97 12.26
CA LYS A 99 10.18 6.93 12.90
C LYS A 99 10.81 5.96 11.89
N GLY A 100 10.76 6.28 10.61
CA GLY A 100 11.37 5.46 9.54
C GLY A 100 10.53 4.27 9.07
N LEU A 101 9.34 4.02 9.65
CA LEU A 101 8.52 2.85 9.33
C LEU A 101 8.07 2.80 7.87
N ALA A 102 7.67 3.94 7.30
CA ALA A 102 7.29 4.02 5.90
C ALA A 102 8.46 3.66 4.97
N ASN A 103 9.67 4.17 5.27
CA ASN A 103 10.87 3.82 4.51
C ASN A 103 11.14 2.32 4.60
N SER A 104 11.11 1.74 5.79
CA SER A 104 11.35 0.30 5.99
C SER A 104 10.29 -0.56 5.29
N MET A 105 9.02 -0.18 5.33
CA MET A 105 7.95 -0.91 4.63
C MET A 105 8.12 -0.86 3.11
N MET A 106 8.54 0.28 2.56
CA MET A 106 8.81 0.39 1.12
C MET A 106 10.03 -0.45 0.71
N GLN A 107 11.09 -0.45 1.52
CA GLN A 107 12.25 -1.31 1.28
C GLN A 107 11.88 -2.80 1.30
N GLU A 108 10.98 -3.20 2.20
CA GLU A 108 10.48 -4.58 2.23
C GLU A 108 9.70 -4.93 0.96
N LEU A 109 8.81 -4.05 0.47
CA LEU A 109 8.11 -4.24 -0.81
C LEU A 109 9.06 -4.34 -2.00
N ILE A 110 10.13 -3.54 -2.01
CA ILE A 110 11.20 -3.62 -3.02
C ILE A 110 11.90 -4.98 -2.95
N SER A 111 12.28 -5.42 -1.76
CA SER A 111 12.93 -6.72 -1.54
C SER A 111 12.06 -7.89 -2.00
N ILE A 112 10.78 -7.89 -1.62
CA ILE A 112 9.78 -8.88 -2.07
C ILE A 112 9.69 -8.89 -3.61
N SER A 113 9.61 -7.72 -4.22
CA SER A 113 9.48 -7.59 -5.68
C SER A 113 10.73 -8.11 -6.41
N GLN A 114 11.91 -7.81 -5.91
CA GLN A 114 13.17 -8.32 -6.44
C GLN A 114 13.27 -9.84 -6.32
N SER A 115 12.93 -10.40 -5.15
CA SER A 115 12.97 -11.85 -4.91
C SER A 115 12.00 -12.63 -5.81
N ARG A 116 10.87 -12.00 -6.17
CA ARG A 116 9.87 -12.57 -7.08
C ARG A 116 10.15 -12.32 -8.57
N GLY A 117 11.23 -11.61 -8.90
CA GLY A 117 11.61 -11.30 -10.28
C GLY A 117 10.68 -10.30 -10.97
N TYR A 118 10.01 -9.43 -10.22
CA TYR A 118 9.18 -8.37 -10.79
C TYR A 118 10.05 -7.32 -11.47
N CYS A 119 9.54 -6.71 -12.54
CA CYS A 119 10.32 -5.76 -13.33
C CYS A 119 10.29 -4.33 -12.78
N LYS A 120 9.32 -3.99 -11.95
CA LYS A 120 9.16 -2.65 -11.36
C LYS A 120 8.15 -2.65 -10.22
N LEU A 121 8.15 -1.55 -9.45
CA LEU A 121 7.05 -1.12 -8.60
C LEU A 121 6.47 0.17 -9.18
N THR A 122 5.15 0.34 -9.10
CA THR A 122 4.47 1.57 -9.50
C THR A 122 3.53 2.04 -8.40
N LEU A 123 3.34 3.32 -8.30
CA LEU A 123 2.39 3.96 -7.39
C LEU A 123 1.90 5.28 -7.98
N GLU A 124 0.82 5.77 -7.42
CA GLU A 124 0.34 7.13 -7.65
C GLU A 124 0.51 7.93 -6.36
N VAL A 125 0.84 9.19 -6.50
CA VAL A 125 0.99 10.10 -5.36
C VAL A 125 0.37 11.45 -5.71
N ARG A 126 -0.37 12.02 -4.76
CA ARG A 126 -0.96 13.36 -4.93
C ARG A 126 0.16 14.39 -5.09
N GLU A 127 -0.06 15.36 -5.96
CA GLU A 127 0.90 16.46 -6.20
C GLU A 127 1.18 17.32 -4.96
N ASP A 128 0.24 17.36 -4.00
CA ASP A 128 0.36 18.08 -2.74
C ASP A 128 0.94 17.23 -1.60
N ASN A 129 1.19 15.92 -1.80
CA ASN A 129 1.79 15.04 -0.81
C ASN A 129 3.33 15.04 -0.90
N HIS A 130 3.93 16.17 -0.51
CA HIS A 130 5.38 16.36 -0.61
C HIS A 130 6.19 15.41 0.27
N ILE A 131 5.62 14.98 1.41
CA ILE A 131 6.30 14.04 2.33
C ILE A 131 6.46 12.67 1.65
N ALA A 132 5.38 12.13 1.07
CA ALA A 132 5.43 10.85 0.36
C ALA A 132 6.32 10.95 -0.89
N GLN A 133 6.24 12.03 -1.66
CA GLN A 133 7.12 12.26 -2.81
C GLN A 133 8.61 12.27 -2.40
N GLY A 134 8.95 12.90 -1.27
CA GLY A 134 10.31 12.90 -0.73
C GLY A 134 10.78 11.48 -0.40
N LEU A 135 9.95 10.67 0.23
CA LEU A 135 10.24 9.27 0.52
C LEU A 135 10.49 8.50 -0.78
N TYR A 136 9.59 8.60 -1.75
CA TYR A 136 9.69 7.83 -3.00
C TYR A 136 10.94 8.20 -3.80
N ARG A 137 11.25 9.50 -3.92
CA ARG A 137 12.50 9.95 -4.57
C ARG A 137 13.76 9.44 -3.87
N SER A 138 13.75 9.35 -2.53
CA SER A 138 14.89 8.81 -1.76
C SER A 138 15.13 7.31 -1.98
N LEU A 139 14.16 6.61 -2.57
CA LEU A 139 14.19 5.20 -2.92
C LEU A 139 14.19 4.96 -4.44
N ASP A 140 14.64 5.96 -5.19
CA ASP A 140 14.83 5.92 -6.65
C ASP A 140 13.53 5.71 -7.45
N PHE A 141 12.37 6.10 -6.88
CA PHE A 141 11.17 6.25 -7.69
C PHE A 141 11.25 7.54 -8.50
N GLU A 142 10.91 7.44 -9.78
CA GLU A 142 10.96 8.54 -10.73
C GLU A 142 9.57 8.78 -11.33
N GLU A 143 9.29 10.03 -11.67
CA GLU A 143 8.11 10.39 -12.45
C GLU A 143 8.23 9.87 -13.88
N CYS A 144 7.11 9.47 -14.50
CA CYS A 144 7.13 9.04 -15.90
C CYS A 144 7.56 10.20 -16.82
N THR A 145 8.37 9.88 -17.83
CA THR A 145 8.78 10.83 -18.88
C THR A 145 8.40 10.27 -20.25
N PRO A 146 7.47 10.90 -21.00
CA PRO A 146 6.62 12.04 -20.61
C PRO A 146 5.63 11.68 -19.48
N ASN A 147 5.11 12.71 -18.78
CA ASN A 147 4.12 12.50 -17.74
C ASN A 147 2.88 11.77 -18.28
N MET A 148 2.49 10.71 -17.61
CA MET A 148 1.27 9.97 -17.89
C MET A 148 0.12 10.55 -17.06
N LEU A 149 -0.92 11.08 -17.71
CA LEU A 149 -2.11 11.57 -17.03
C LEU A 149 -2.97 10.39 -16.61
N PHE A 150 -3.46 10.42 -15.37
CA PHE A 150 -4.35 9.40 -14.83
C PHE A 150 -5.81 9.88 -14.96
N TRP A 151 -6.62 9.14 -15.73
CA TRP A 151 -7.99 9.53 -16.04
C TRP A 151 -8.98 8.49 -15.51
N THR A 152 -10.07 8.98 -14.92
CA THR A 152 -11.12 8.13 -14.34
C THR A 152 -12.47 8.47 -14.95
N LYS A 153 -13.24 7.44 -15.37
CA LYS A 153 -14.66 7.54 -15.68
C LYS A 153 -15.43 6.82 -14.56
N LYS A 154 -16.23 7.56 -13.81
CA LYS A 154 -17.15 6.97 -12.83
C LYS A 154 -18.32 6.29 -13.56
N LEU A 155 -18.76 5.14 -13.07
CA LEU A 155 -19.87 4.35 -13.58
C LEU A 155 -21.05 4.37 -12.62
#